data_4078e10330732f228373726b645f3642
#
_entry.id   4078e10330732f228373726b645f3642
#
_cell.length_a   1.000
_cell.length_b   1.000
_cell.length_c   1.000
_cell.angle_alpha   90.00
_cell.angle_beta   90.00
_cell.angle_gamma   90.00
#
_symmetry.space_group_name_H-M   'P 1'
#
loop_
_entity.id
_entity.type
_entity.pdbx_description
1 polymer ?
#
loop_
_entity_poly.entity_id
_entity_poly.type
_entity_poly.pdbx_seq_one_letter_code
_entity_poly.pdbx_strand_id
1 'polypeptide(L)'
;MKRQRVRTTHEPRDQTRLAAIEMVFSPDECVQLVSEFTPRLEPAYIETLDVAQSASIRKSSAVFIAPSKSTNWVFERLSKAVREINDTVYGFDVSQFREGFQFTRYEVGEFYGPHFDIGPGKLTERKLSLTVQLSAPDEYTGGELVIYPEFVAPKDQGTMTVFPSFMCHDVRPVKTGVRYSLVSWLAGPPFR
;
A
#
# COMPACT_ATOMS: atom_id res chain seq x y z
N MET A 1 16.03 19.97 -9.69
CA MET A 1 15.76 18.97 -8.63
C MET A 1 14.87 19.64 -7.57
N LYS A 2 13.56 19.38 -7.58
CA LYS A 2 12.66 19.85 -6.51
C LYS A 2 12.82 18.88 -5.32
N ARG A 3 13.22 19.42 -4.16
CA ARG A 3 13.35 18.65 -2.91
C ARG A 3 11.97 18.10 -2.51
N GLN A 4 11.88 16.78 -2.32
CA GLN A 4 10.73 16.14 -1.67
C GLN A 4 10.56 16.79 -0.29
N ARG A 5 9.41 17.41 -0.04
CA ARG A 5 9.08 17.93 1.29
C ARG A 5 8.50 16.79 2.12
N VAL A 6 9.29 16.22 3.02
CA VAL A 6 8.77 15.51 4.18
C VAL A 6 8.16 16.58 5.10
N ARG A 7 6.85 16.57 5.28
CA ARG A 7 6.22 17.40 6.32
C ARG A 7 6.43 16.71 7.66
N THR A 8 7.57 16.97 8.31
CA THR A 8 7.79 16.58 9.70
C THR A 8 7.49 17.77 10.59
N THR A 9 6.42 17.68 11.37
CA THR A 9 6.32 18.44 12.61
C THR A 9 7.21 17.75 13.65
N HIS A 10 8.04 18.48 14.38
CA HIS A 10 8.89 17.97 15.47
C HIS A 10 8.04 17.60 16.71
N GLU A 11 7.10 16.70 16.55
CA GLU A 11 6.33 16.12 17.65
C GLU A 11 6.88 14.74 18.00
N PRO A 12 6.65 14.23 19.24
CA PRO A 12 7.09 12.90 19.65
C PRO A 12 6.60 11.83 18.67
N ARG A 13 7.39 10.78 18.46
CA ARG A 13 7.06 9.65 17.59
C ARG A 13 5.66 9.12 17.91
N ASP A 14 4.76 9.27 16.98
CA ASP A 14 3.38 8.86 17.12
C ASP A 14 3.11 7.67 16.21
N GLN A 15 3.07 6.49 16.82
CA GLN A 15 2.87 5.22 16.10
C GLN A 15 1.43 5.04 15.60
N THR A 16 0.55 6.02 15.77
CA THR A 16 -0.83 5.99 15.26
C THR A 16 -1.05 6.96 14.11
N ARG A 17 -0.01 7.68 13.68
CA ARG A 17 -0.10 8.65 12.59
C ARG A 17 -0.08 7.96 11.22
N LEU A 18 -0.70 8.63 10.28
CA LEU A 18 -0.56 8.36 8.84
C LEU A 18 0.53 9.28 8.29
N ALA A 19 1.46 8.73 7.51
CA ALA A 19 2.45 9.49 6.79
C ALA A 19 2.23 9.34 5.29
N ALA A 20 2.46 10.42 4.52
CA ALA A 20 2.39 10.37 3.07
C ALA A 20 3.60 11.09 2.44
N ILE A 21 4.09 10.56 1.34
CA ILE A 21 5.09 11.17 0.47
C ILE A 21 4.46 11.37 -0.90
N GLU A 22 4.34 12.61 -1.33
CA GLU A 22 3.86 12.96 -2.65
C GLU A 22 4.91 12.59 -3.72
N MET A 23 4.44 12.09 -4.86
CA MET A 23 5.27 11.81 -6.05
C MET A 23 6.49 10.91 -5.78
N VAL A 24 6.30 9.84 -5.02
CA VAL A 24 7.35 8.82 -4.90
C VAL A 24 7.61 8.15 -6.26
N PHE A 25 6.58 8.08 -7.11
CA PHE A 25 6.68 7.80 -8.53
C PHE A 25 6.13 8.97 -9.37
N SER A 26 6.73 9.20 -10.54
CA SER A 26 6.16 10.13 -11.53
C SER A 26 4.91 9.53 -12.19
N PRO A 27 4.06 10.34 -12.82
CA PRO A 27 2.92 9.82 -13.60
C PRO A 27 3.35 8.80 -14.66
N ASP A 28 4.44 9.05 -15.39
CA ASP A 28 4.95 8.14 -16.41
C ASP A 28 5.40 6.79 -15.82
N GLU A 29 6.06 6.81 -14.66
CA GLU A 29 6.44 5.58 -13.93
C GLU A 29 5.20 4.83 -13.45
N CYS A 30 4.15 5.50 -13.00
CA CYS A 30 2.88 4.88 -12.63
C CYS A 30 2.23 4.20 -13.84
N VAL A 31 2.16 4.87 -14.99
CA VAL A 31 1.63 4.31 -16.24
C VAL A 31 2.45 3.10 -16.69
N GLN A 32 3.78 3.18 -16.61
CA GLN A 32 4.66 2.06 -16.94
C GLN A 32 4.36 0.83 -16.07
N LEU A 33 4.26 1.01 -14.73
CA LEU A 33 3.94 -0.09 -13.81
C LEU A 33 2.57 -0.70 -14.09
N VAL A 34 1.55 0.14 -14.33
CA VAL A 34 0.20 -0.32 -14.69
C VAL A 34 0.24 -1.14 -15.98
N SER A 35 0.91 -0.65 -17.02
CA SER A 35 1.02 -1.36 -18.31
C SER A 35 1.75 -2.70 -18.17
N GLU A 36 2.84 -2.73 -17.40
CA GLU A 36 3.69 -3.93 -17.24
C GLU A 36 2.97 -5.05 -16.49
N PHE A 37 2.19 -4.70 -15.42
CA PHE A 37 1.66 -5.71 -14.50
C PHE A 37 0.19 -6.06 -14.71
N THR A 38 -0.60 -5.22 -15.40
CA THR A 38 -2.02 -5.53 -15.68
C THR A 38 -2.23 -6.88 -16.38
N PRO A 39 -1.42 -7.32 -17.36
CA PRO A 39 -1.60 -8.63 -18.02
C PRO A 39 -1.36 -9.83 -17.09
N ARG A 40 -0.79 -9.64 -15.91
CA ARG A 40 -0.42 -10.68 -14.95
C ARG A 40 -1.39 -10.77 -13.76
N LEU A 41 -2.43 -9.93 -13.75
CA LEU A 41 -3.40 -9.90 -12.66
C LEU A 41 -4.27 -11.17 -12.64
N GLU A 42 -4.46 -11.71 -11.44
CA GLU A 42 -5.35 -12.81 -11.15
C GLU A 42 -6.34 -12.40 -10.06
N PRO A 43 -7.54 -13.05 -9.95
CA PRO A 43 -8.44 -12.79 -8.83
C PRO A 43 -7.73 -12.98 -7.49
N ALA A 44 -7.87 -11.99 -6.61
CA ALA A 44 -7.23 -12.02 -5.30
C ALA A 44 -8.14 -12.69 -4.26
N TYR A 45 -7.57 -13.60 -3.48
CA TYR A 45 -8.25 -14.35 -2.43
C TYR A 45 -7.56 -14.15 -1.07
N ILE A 46 -8.31 -14.35 0.01
CA ILE A 46 -7.79 -14.45 1.37
C ILE A 46 -7.51 -15.93 1.63
N GLU A 47 -6.24 -16.31 1.70
CA GLU A 47 -5.79 -17.71 1.74
C GLU A 47 -6.43 -18.58 2.84
N THR A 48 -6.85 -17.96 3.95
CA THR A 48 -7.45 -18.65 5.10
C THR A 48 -8.96 -18.88 4.98
N LEU A 49 -9.58 -18.40 3.90
CA LEU A 49 -11.02 -18.44 3.69
C LEU A 49 -11.37 -19.23 2.41
N ASP A 50 -12.58 -19.79 2.35
CA ASP A 50 -13.10 -20.28 1.08
C ASP A 50 -13.40 -19.12 0.10
N VAL A 51 -13.62 -19.47 -1.18
CA VAL A 51 -13.79 -18.46 -2.24
C VAL A 51 -14.97 -17.54 -2.00
N ALA A 52 -16.09 -18.06 -1.49
CA ALA A 52 -17.30 -17.26 -1.25
C ALA A 52 -17.12 -16.31 -0.06
N GLN A 53 -16.52 -16.80 1.03
CA GLN A 53 -16.18 -15.99 2.19
C GLN A 53 -15.16 -14.91 1.82
N SER A 54 -14.11 -15.27 1.08
CA SER A 54 -13.12 -14.33 0.59
C SER A 54 -13.75 -13.24 -0.25
N ALA A 55 -14.62 -13.57 -1.21
CA ALA A 55 -15.31 -12.61 -2.08
C ALA A 55 -16.26 -11.67 -1.34
N SER A 56 -16.77 -12.04 -0.17
CA SER A 56 -17.60 -11.17 0.68
C SER A 56 -16.79 -10.10 1.43
N ILE A 57 -15.49 -10.33 1.60
CA ILE A 57 -14.57 -9.42 2.31
C ILE A 57 -13.68 -8.67 1.33
N ARG A 58 -13.20 -9.35 0.28
CA ARG A 58 -12.31 -8.77 -0.73
C ARG A 58 -12.76 -9.18 -2.13
N LYS A 59 -12.93 -8.19 -2.98
CA LYS A 59 -13.10 -8.37 -4.42
C LYS A 59 -12.12 -7.46 -5.12
N SER A 60 -11.10 -8.03 -5.76
CA SER A 60 -10.03 -7.33 -6.46
C SER A 60 -9.22 -8.32 -7.30
N SER A 61 -8.33 -7.81 -8.15
CA SER A 61 -7.30 -8.63 -8.80
C SER A 61 -5.93 -8.18 -8.33
N ALA A 62 -5.00 -9.13 -8.17
CA ALA A 62 -3.65 -8.82 -7.70
C ALA A 62 -2.58 -9.73 -8.32
N VAL A 63 -1.33 -9.26 -8.29
CA VAL A 63 -0.14 -10.06 -8.56
C VAL A 63 0.99 -9.63 -7.64
N PHE A 64 1.74 -10.60 -7.13
CA PHE A 64 2.96 -10.31 -6.36
C PHE A 64 4.17 -10.19 -7.29
N ILE A 65 4.89 -9.08 -7.16
CA ILE A 65 6.06 -8.73 -7.95
C ILE A 65 7.30 -8.96 -7.11
N ALA A 66 8.12 -9.93 -7.51
CA ALA A 66 9.41 -10.18 -6.89
C ALA A 66 10.49 -9.19 -7.40
N PRO A 67 11.57 -8.97 -6.63
CA PRO A 67 12.72 -8.23 -7.13
C PRO A 67 13.30 -8.86 -8.40
N SER A 68 13.63 -8.03 -9.38
CA SER A 68 14.24 -8.41 -10.66
C SER A 68 15.03 -7.23 -11.22
N LYS A 69 15.76 -7.44 -12.33
CA LYS A 69 16.48 -6.32 -12.98
C LYS A 69 15.56 -5.17 -13.38
N SER A 70 14.32 -5.45 -13.82
CA SER A 70 13.35 -4.44 -14.22
C SER A 70 12.63 -3.79 -13.04
N THR A 71 12.54 -4.46 -11.88
CA THR A 71 11.75 -4.00 -10.72
C THR A 71 12.59 -3.52 -9.54
N ASN A 72 13.91 -3.77 -9.51
CA ASN A 72 14.79 -3.40 -8.38
C ASN A 72 14.70 -1.91 -8.04
N TRP A 73 14.56 -1.03 -9.03
CA TRP A 73 14.43 0.41 -8.80
C TRP A 73 13.21 0.77 -7.94
N VAL A 74 12.10 0.01 -8.09
CA VAL A 74 10.89 0.17 -7.26
C VAL A 74 11.21 -0.17 -5.82
N PHE A 75 11.84 -1.35 -5.60
CA PHE A 75 12.20 -1.81 -4.25
C PHE A 75 13.18 -0.86 -3.55
N GLU A 76 14.20 -0.40 -4.24
CA GLU A 76 15.19 0.53 -3.70
C GLU A 76 14.54 1.87 -3.31
N ARG A 77 13.72 2.43 -4.19
CA ARG A 77 13.05 3.72 -3.95
C ARG A 77 12.08 3.65 -2.78
N LEU A 78 11.21 2.65 -2.75
CA LEU A 78 10.24 2.50 -1.67
C LEU A 78 10.90 2.10 -0.34
N SER A 79 11.95 1.27 -0.38
CA SER A 79 12.72 0.93 0.81
C SER A 79 13.38 2.17 1.44
N LYS A 80 13.97 3.03 0.64
CA LYS A 80 14.55 4.29 1.11
C LYS A 80 13.47 5.19 1.72
N ALA A 81 12.37 5.41 1.00
CA ALA A 81 11.31 6.31 1.42
C ALA A 81 10.62 5.85 2.72
N VAL A 82 10.29 4.55 2.83
CA VAL A 82 9.61 4.04 4.03
C VAL A 82 10.53 4.01 5.26
N ARG A 83 11.84 3.78 5.09
CA ARG A 83 12.81 3.86 6.19
C ARG A 83 12.96 5.28 6.70
N GLU A 84 13.03 6.27 5.81
CA GLU A 84 13.07 7.69 6.19
C GLU A 84 11.83 8.09 7.01
N ILE A 85 10.64 7.62 6.59
CA ILE A 85 9.41 7.80 7.37
C ILE A 85 9.50 7.08 8.72
N ASN A 86 9.96 5.83 8.75
CA ASN A 86 10.09 5.10 10.01
C ASN A 86 11.01 5.82 10.99
N ASP A 87 12.16 6.31 10.51
CA ASP A 87 13.16 6.98 11.35
C ASP A 87 12.64 8.31 11.92
N THR A 88 11.80 9.01 11.17
CA THR A 88 11.29 10.34 11.55
C THR A 88 9.94 10.30 12.27
N VAL A 89 9.06 9.34 11.95
CA VAL A 89 7.68 9.30 12.44
C VAL A 89 7.46 8.17 13.45
N TYR A 90 7.76 6.90 13.07
CA TYR A 90 7.32 5.74 13.84
C TYR A 90 8.37 5.18 14.78
N GLY A 91 9.60 5.03 14.34
CA GLY A 91 10.72 4.48 15.12
C GLY A 91 10.58 2.99 15.45
N PHE A 92 9.92 2.22 14.60
CA PHE A 92 9.90 0.76 14.76
C PHE A 92 11.27 0.15 14.48
N ASP A 93 11.58 -0.95 15.13
CA ASP A 93 12.66 -1.84 14.72
C ASP A 93 12.24 -2.55 13.43
N VAL A 94 12.88 -2.21 12.32
CA VAL A 94 12.52 -2.70 10.98
C VAL A 94 13.72 -3.32 10.28
N SER A 95 13.47 -4.36 9.49
CA SER A 95 14.49 -5.08 8.73
C SER A 95 14.40 -4.79 7.23
N GLN A 96 13.51 -5.48 6.51
CA GLN A 96 13.39 -5.41 5.05
C GLN A 96 11.98 -5.78 4.59
N PHE A 97 11.69 -5.55 3.32
CA PHE A 97 10.56 -6.20 2.67
C PHE A 97 10.83 -7.71 2.57
N ARG A 98 9.96 -8.51 3.17
CA ARG A 98 10.06 -9.98 3.08
C ARG A 98 9.15 -10.57 2.02
N GLU A 99 8.17 -9.80 1.61
CA GLU A 99 7.22 -10.13 0.56
C GLU A 99 7.50 -9.26 -0.67
N GLY A 100 7.12 -9.73 -1.84
CA GLY A 100 7.11 -8.91 -3.04
C GLY A 100 6.10 -7.76 -2.93
N PHE A 101 6.14 -6.82 -3.88
CA PHE A 101 5.07 -5.83 -3.98
C PHE A 101 3.82 -6.47 -4.54
N GLN A 102 2.68 -6.22 -3.90
CA GLN A 102 1.37 -6.60 -4.42
C GLN A 102 0.85 -5.47 -5.32
N PHE A 103 0.87 -5.68 -6.62
CA PHE A 103 0.18 -4.83 -7.58
C PHE A 103 -1.30 -5.22 -7.57
N THR A 104 -2.19 -4.27 -7.33
CA THR A 104 -3.61 -4.53 -7.13
C THR A 104 -4.45 -3.65 -8.04
N ARG A 105 -5.52 -4.23 -8.62
CA ARG A 105 -6.57 -3.56 -9.39
C ARG A 105 -7.91 -3.72 -8.71
N TYR A 106 -8.68 -2.63 -8.71
CA TYR A 106 -10.09 -2.61 -8.30
C TYR A 106 -10.92 -2.03 -9.45
N GLU A 107 -11.84 -2.82 -9.97
CA GLU A 107 -12.84 -2.43 -10.96
C GLU A 107 -14.14 -1.97 -10.28
N VAL A 108 -15.13 -1.52 -11.06
CA VAL A 108 -16.42 -1.04 -10.53
C VAL A 108 -17.08 -2.11 -9.66
N GLY A 109 -17.45 -1.72 -8.44
CA GLY A 109 -18.02 -2.60 -7.41
C GLY A 109 -17.00 -3.44 -6.65
N GLU A 110 -15.72 -3.36 -6.98
CA GLU A 110 -14.66 -4.06 -6.25
C GLU A 110 -14.18 -3.26 -5.04
N PHE A 111 -13.76 -3.97 -3.99
CA PHE A 111 -13.46 -3.42 -2.67
C PHE A 111 -12.56 -4.36 -1.86
N TYR A 112 -12.08 -3.86 -0.72
CA TYR A 112 -11.52 -4.69 0.33
C TYR A 112 -12.02 -4.17 1.69
N GLY A 113 -12.86 -4.96 2.36
CA GLY A 113 -13.49 -4.60 3.63
C GLY A 113 -12.48 -4.37 4.76
N PRO A 114 -12.95 -3.89 5.93
CA PRO A 114 -12.08 -3.59 7.07
C PRO A 114 -11.23 -4.78 7.48
N HIS A 115 -9.90 -4.58 7.56
CA HIS A 115 -8.94 -5.61 7.94
C HIS A 115 -7.68 -5.00 8.55
N PHE A 116 -6.84 -5.88 9.10
CA PHE A 116 -5.50 -5.58 9.58
C PHE A 116 -4.49 -6.31 8.71
N ASP A 117 -3.34 -5.71 8.47
CA ASP A 117 -2.26 -6.37 7.74
C ASP A 117 -1.40 -7.27 8.64
N ILE A 118 -1.44 -7.05 9.95
CA ILE A 118 -0.83 -7.93 10.94
C ILE A 118 -1.74 -9.12 11.23
N GLY A 119 -1.15 -10.29 11.47
CA GLY A 119 -1.90 -11.51 11.73
C GLY A 119 -1.00 -12.64 12.21
N PRO A 120 -1.48 -13.88 12.27
CA PRO A 120 -0.70 -15.03 12.72
C PRO A 120 0.43 -15.41 11.74
N GLY A 121 1.38 -16.21 12.21
CA GLY A 121 2.49 -16.70 11.40
C GLY A 121 3.42 -15.58 10.93
N LYS A 122 3.76 -15.56 9.65
CA LYS A 122 4.65 -14.55 9.06
C LYS A 122 4.09 -13.13 9.13
N LEU A 123 2.77 -12.97 9.21
CA LEU A 123 2.12 -11.67 9.28
C LEU A 123 2.42 -10.94 10.61
N THR A 124 2.87 -11.65 11.67
CA THR A 124 3.30 -11.03 12.93
C THR A 124 4.50 -10.10 12.77
N GLU A 125 5.27 -10.26 11.70
CA GLU A 125 6.47 -9.48 11.42
C GLU A 125 6.18 -8.15 10.70
N ARG A 126 4.99 -7.96 10.13
CA ARG A 126 4.62 -6.72 9.44
C ARG A 126 4.54 -5.56 10.44
N LYS A 127 5.36 -4.54 10.23
CA LYS A 127 5.43 -3.32 11.06
C LYS A 127 4.72 -2.15 10.41
N LEU A 128 5.07 -1.90 9.16
CA LEU A 128 4.51 -0.80 8.39
C LEU A 128 3.91 -1.33 7.09
N SER A 129 2.69 -0.93 6.84
CA SER A 129 2.02 -1.07 5.55
C SER A 129 2.27 0.17 4.72
N LEU A 130 2.53 -0.01 3.45
CA LEU A 130 2.63 1.07 2.48
C LEU A 130 1.73 0.80 1.28
N THR A 131 1.14 1.86 0.76
CA THR A 131 0.36 1.84 -0.48
C THR A 131 0.80 2.98 -1.36
N VAL A 132 1.13 2.71 -2.63
CA VAL A 132 1.35 3.75 -3.64
C VAL A 132 0.16 3.79 -4.57
N GLN A 133 -0.43 4.98 -4.74
CA GLN A 133 -1.52 5.22 -5.67
C GLN A 133 -0.97 5.32 -7.09
N LEU A 134 -1.42 4.44 -8.00
CA LEU A 134 -0.93 4.40 -9.39
C LEU A 134 -1.89 5.03 -10.40
N SER A 135 -3.21 5.00 -10.15
CA SER A 135 -4.19 5.70 -10.98
C SER A 135 -4.19 7.19 -10.72
N ALA A 136 -4.46 8.00 -11.74
CA ALA A 136 -4.74 9.41 -11.56
C ALA A 136 -6.09 9.64 -10.86
N PRO A 137 -6.24 10.73 -10.06
CA PRO A 137 -7.42 10.94 -9.23
C PRO A 137 -8.72 11.16 -10.02
N ASP A 138 -8.64 11.53 -11.30
CA ASP A 138 -9.74 11.74 -12.22
C ASP A 138 -10.12 10.49 -13.04
N GLU A 139 -9.29 9.44 -13.00
CA GLU A 139 -9.56 8.17 -13.72
C GLU A 139 -10.62 7.31 -13.04
N TYR A 140 -10.97 7.57 -11.76
CA TYR A 140 -11.91 6.75 -11.01
C TYR A 140 -12.61 7.55 -9.90
N THR A 141 -13.76 7.05 -9.45
CA THR A 141 -14.46 7.55 -8.24
C THR A 141 -14.76 6.40 -7.28
N GLY A 142 -14.92 6.70 -6.00
CA GLY A 142 -14.91 5.67 -4.96
C GLY A 142 -13.49 5.16 -4.73
N GLY A 143 -13.33 3.94 -4.26
CA GLY A 143 -12.04 3.29 -4.07
C GLY A 143 -11.11 3.98 -3.07
N GLU A 144 -11.65 4.80 -2.17
CA GLU A 144 -10.85 5.45 -1.12
C GLU A 144 -10.20 4.40 -0.22
N LEU A 145 -8.90 4.55 0.06
CA LEU A 145 -8.23 3.86 1.15
C LEU A 145 -8.53 4.63 2.44
N VAL A 146 -9.26 4.00 3.36
CA VAL A 146 -9.60 4.57 4.66
C VAL A 146 -8.83 3.84 5.75
N ILE A 147 -8.09 4.57 6.57
CA ILE A 147 -7.40 4.05 7.75
C ILE A 147 -8.13 4.58 8.98
N TYR A 148 -8.63 3.65 9.83
CA TYR A 148 -9.44 4.01 10.97
C TYR A 148 -8.63 4.68 12.09
N PRO A 149 -9.22 5.66 12.86
CA PRO A 149 -10.65 5.90 12.90
C PRO A 149 -11.24 6.66 11.70
N GLU A 150 -10.56 7.54 10.99
CA GLU A 150 -11.20 8.36 9.92
C GLU A 150 -10.21 9.00 8.95
N PHE A 151 -9.04 8.41 8.71
CA PHE A 151 -8.09 8.97 7.77
C PHE A 151 -8.35 8.45 6.35
N VAL A 152 -8.65 9.34 5.42
CA VAL A 152 -8.70 9.03 4.00
C VAL A 152 -7.34 9.32 3.38
N ALA A 153 -6.73 8.29 2.79
CA ALA A 153 -5.43 8.44 2.12
C ALA A 153 -5.53 9.37 0.90
N PRO A 154 -4.49 10.15 0.61
CA PRO A 154 -4.43 10.95 -0.61
C PRO A 154 -4.61 10.11 -1.87
N LYS A 155 -5.33 10.66 -2.86
CA LYS A 155 -5.60 10.01 -4.15
C LYS A 155 -4.63 10.45 -5.26
N ASP A 156 -3.72 11.37 -4.97
CA ASP A 156 -2.79 11.91 -5.96
C ASP A 156 -1.87 10.80 -6.48
N GLN A 157 -1.76 10.73 -7.81
CA GLN A 157 -0.96 9.71 -8.51
C GLN A 157 0.51 9.76 -8.06
N GLY A 158 1.09 8.61 -7.82
CA GLY A 158 2.47 8.47 -7.33
C GLY A 158 2.65 8.75 -5.85
N THR A 159 1.57 9.07 -5.10
CA THR A 159 1.67 9.29 -3.65
C THR A 159 1.74 7.97 -2.91
N MET A 160 2.73 7.85 -2.01
CA MET A 160 2.88 6.74 -1.08
C MET A 160 2.29 7.12 0.27
N THR A 161 1.35 6.31 0.76
CA THR A 161 0.82 6.37 2.12
C THR A 161 1.43 5.25 2.94
N VAL A 162 1.88 5.58 4.17
CA VAL A 162 2.47 4.62 5.13
C VAL A 162 1.73 4.70 6.44
N PHE A 163 1.43 3.54 7.02
CA PHE A 163 0.77 3.41 8.32
C PHE A 163 1.18 2.10 9.02
N PRO A 164 1.07 2.02 10.34
CA PRO A 164 1.32 0.79 11.09
C PRO A 164 0.42 -0.36 10.66
N SER A 165 0.98 -1.54 10.44
CA SER A 165 0.24 -2.72 9.94
C SER A 165 -0.86 -3.21 10.90
N PHE A 166 -0.85 -2.75 12.16
CA PHE A 166 -1.91 -3.02 13.14
C PHE A 166 -3.09 -2.05 13.07
N MET A 167 -3.08 -1.05 12.18
CA MET A 167 -4.23 -0.17 11.98
C MET A 167 -5.25 -0.82 11.07
N CYS A 168 -6.51 -0.81 11.53
CA CYS A 168 -7.63 -1.25 10.70
C CYS A 168 -7.78 -0.32 9.50
N HIS A 169 -7.99 -0.89 8.32
CA HIS A 169 -8.19 -0.12 7.10
C HIS A 169 -9.04 -0.86 6.10
N ASP A 170 -9.61 -0.13 5.15
CA ASP A 170 -10.39 -0.70 4.06
C ASP A 170 -10.14 0.05 2.73
N VAL A 171 -10.53 -0.57 1.63
CA VAL A 171 -10.67 0.08 0.33
C VAL A 171 -12.16 0.09 -0.01
N ARG A 172 -12.74 1.28 -0.08
CA ARG A 172 -14.14 1.48 -0.42
C ARG A 172 -14.46 0.97 -1.82
N PRO A 173 -15.70 0.58 -2.13
CA PRO A 173 -16.07 0.18 -3.46
C PRO A 173 -15.77 1.26 -4.51
N VAL A 174 -15.13 0.86 -5.61
CA VAL A 174 -14.96 1.72 -6.79
C VAL A 174 -16.33 1.93 -7.43
N LYS A 175 -16.67 3.18 -7.73
CA LYS A 175 -17.95 3.56 -8.31
C LYS A 175 -17.89 3.74 -9.83
N THR A 176 -16.78 4.29 -10.33
CA THR A 176 -16.50 4.46 -11.76
C THR A 176 -15.02 4.27 -12.03
N GLY A 177 -14.67 3.86 -13.24
CA GLY A 177 -13.27 3.70 -13.66
C GLY A 177 -12.56 2.52 -13.01
N VAL A 178 -11.23 2.59 -12.92
CA VAL A 178 -10.38 1.52 -12.39
C VAL A 178 -9.31 2.12 -11.48
N ARG A 179 -9.17 1.57 -10.28
CA ARG A 179 -8.11 1.95 -9.34
C ARG A 179 -6.98 0.94 -9.35
N TYR A 180 -5.76 1.42 -9.55
CA TYR A 180 -4.53 0.64 -9.40
C TYR A 180 -3.71 1.13 -8.23
N SER A 181 -3.11 0.21 -7.50
CA SER A 181 -2.19 0.52 -6.40
C SER A 181 -1.09 -0.53 -6.25
N LEU A 182 0.01 -0.12 -5.63
CA LEU A 182 1.10 -0.99 -5.23
C LEU A 182 1.15 -1.03 -3.71
N VAL A 183 1.13 -2.24 -3.13
CA VAL A 183 1.10 -2.45 -1.68
C VAL A 183 2.31 -3.28 -1.25
N SER A 184 2.90 -2.97 -0.12
CA SER A 184 3.91 -3.84 0.50
C SER A 184 4.01 -3.59 2.01
N TRP A 185 4.82 -4.41 2.68
CA TRP A 185 4.95 -4.42 4.13
C TRP A 185 6.41 -4.45 4.54
N LEU A 186 6.82 -3.44 5.30
CA LEU A 186 8.15 -3.43 5.93
C LEU A 186 8.10 -4.27 7.20
N ALA A 187 8.95 -5.30 7.25
CA ALA A 187 8.99 -6.24 8.34
C ALA A 187 9.98 -5.84 9.44
N GLY A 188 9.78 -6.40 10.62
CA GLY A 188 10.66 -6.33 11.77
C GLY A 188 10.36 -7.49 12.74
N PRO A 189 11.02 -7.56 13.92
CA PRO A 189 10.73 -8.59 14.89
C PRO A 189 9.26 -8.49 15.34
N PRO A 190 8.58 -9.61 15.69
CA PRO A 190 7.22 -9.57 16.18
C PRO A 190 7.02 -8.56 17.32
N PHE A 191 5.83 -7.99 17.44
CA PHE A 191 5.49 -7.16 18.59
C PHE A 191 5.49 -8.02 19.87
N ARG A 192 6.00 -7.44 20.97
CA ARG A 192 6.09 -8.08 22.30
C ARG A 192 5.21 -7.34 23.29
#